data_a5bb5acec10b17f73fbd74d53cd13b67
#
_entry.id   a5bb5acec10b17f73fbd74d53cd13b67
#
_cell.length_a   1.000
_cell.length_b   1.000
_cell.length_c   1.000
_cell.angle_alpha   90.00
_cell.angle_beta   90.00
_cell.angle_gamma   90.00
#
_symmetry.space_group_name_H-M   'P 1'
#
loop_
_entity.id
_entity.type
_entity.pdbx_description
1 polymer ?
#
loop_
_entity_poly.entity_id
_entity_poly.type
_entity_poly.pdbx_seq_one_letter_code
_entity_poly.pdbx_strand_id
1 'polypeptide(L)'
;DMTTDGAFTLGCAVSATAAVAGHPFLGLPLAMLAGACAGFVTAFLQTHLGVPSILAGIITNTGLYTVNLAIMGFSSNVPMLKTETVFTMARALFGEKSPYKLIVAVTVTVVACALLILFLGTRLGLSIRATGDNPDMVRASSINTGLMITIGLCVANAMTGLSGGLLAQYQKSCDINLGTGMVTIALASLIIGESIIGKGGVLKRVIGVVLGSCLYRFIVAIALRLNVPAECLKLVSSLIVAFAIALPYLKKQAAFMKQRRLAKAENQLYICLLYTSDAADE
;
A
#
# COMPACT_ATOMS: atom_id res chain seq x y z
N ASP A 1 -3.05 5.52 7.05
CA ASP A 1 -3.26 4.54 8.12
C ASP A 1 -1.94 3.90 8.54
N MET A 2 -1.53 4.14 9.77
CA MET A 2 -0.27 3.59 10.34
C MET A 2 -0.48 2.20 10.98
N THR A 3 -1.70 1.69 11.03
CA THR A 3 -2.03 0.34 11.54
C THR A 3 -1.48 -0.75 10.61
N THR A 4 -1.23 -0.42 9.36
CA THR A 4 -0.85 -1.35 8.28
C THR A 4 0.35 -2.22 8.65
N ASP A 5 1.39 -1.66 9.29
CA ASP A 5 2.59 -2.42 9.71
C ASP A 5 2.23 -3.52 10.72
N GLY A 6 1.42 -3.19 11.74
CA GLY A 6 0.92 -4.15 12.74
C GLY A 6 -0.06 -5.16 12.17
N ALA A 7 -0.98 -4.72 11.31
CA ALA A 7 -1.96 -5.57 10.66
C ALA A 7 -1.31 -6.57 9.68
N PHE A 8 -0.24 -6.16 9.01
CA PHE A 8 0.55 -7.04 8.16
C PHE A 8 1.19 -8.16 8.97
N THR A 9 1.86 -7.82 10.08
CA THR A 9 2.46 -8.79 11.01
C THR A 9 1.39 -9.68 11.64
N LEU A 10 0.22 -9.12 11.99
CA LEU A 10 -0.92 -9.89 12.49
C LEU A 10 -1.37 -10.95 11.50
N GLY A 11 -1.51 -10.58 10.23
CA GLY A 11 -1.83 -11.51 9.15
C GLY A 11 -0.78 -12.61 9.00
N CYS A 12 0.52 -12.25 9.11
CA CYS A 12 1.62 -13.22 9.14
C CYS A 12 1.47 -14.20 10.30
N ALA A 13 1.28 -13.70 11.51
CA ALA A 13 1.19 -14.51 12.73
C ALA A 13 0.00 -15.47 12.69
N VAL A 14 -1.19 -14.98 12.34
CA VAL A 14 -2.41 -15.80 12.24
C VAL A 14 -2.28 -16.85 11.14
N SER A 15 -1.76 -16.51 9.98
CA SER A 15 -1.58 -17.47 8.91
C SER A 15 -0.52 -18.51 9.24
N ALA A 16 0.57 -18.12 9.91
CA ALA A 16 1.63 -19.01 10.34
C ALA A 16 1.12 -20.03 11.38
N THR A 17 0.42 -19.55 12.40
CA THR A 17 -0.16 -20.44 13.46
C THR A 17 -1.21 -21.38 12.89
N ALA A 18 -2.07 -20.93 11.97
CA ALA A 18 -3.04 -21.78 11.29
C ALA A 18 -2.36 -22.86 10.42
N ALA A 19 -1.27 -22.51 9.72
CA ALA A 19 -0.50 -23.47 8.93
C ALA A 19 0.19 -24.52 9.85
N VAL A 20 0.76 -24.10 10.98
CA VAL A 20 1.34 -25.00 11.98
C VAL A 20 0.28 -25.93 12.57
N ALA A 21 -0.96 -25.47 12.74
CA ALA A 21 -2.10 -26.28 13.16
C ALA A 21 -2.63 -27.24 12.07
N GLY A 22 -2.03 -27.27 10.89
CA GLY A 22 -2.41 -28.18 9.79
C GLY A 22 -3.49 -27.66 8.84
N HIS A 23 -3.88 -26.40 8.96
CA HIS A 23 -4.92 -25.78 8.13
C HIS A 23 -4.41 -24.57 7.31
N PRO A 24 -3.48 -24.76 6.35
CA PRO A 24 -2.85 -23.65 5.64
C PRO A 24 -3.83 -22.81 4.80
N PHE A 25 -4.87 -23.40 4.22
CA PHE A 25 -5.90 -22.66 3.47
C PHE A 25 -6.77 -21.77 4.35
N LEU A 26 -7.10 -22.22 5.55
CA LEU A 26 -7.87 -21.42 6.51
C LEU A 26 -7.04 -20.25 7.06
N GLY A 27 -5.71 -20.35 7.01
CA GLY A 27 -4.81 -19.28 7.45
C GLY A 27 -4.99 -17.97 6.68
N LEU A 28 -5.30 -18.02 5.39
CA LEU A 28 -5.47 -16.80 4.57
C LEU A 28 -6.76 -16.03 4.89
N PRO A 29 -7.96 -16.64 4.91
CA PRO A 29 -9.17 -15.91 5.31
C PRO A 29 -9.14 -15.49 6.79
N LEU A 30 -8.54 -16.26 7.68
CA LEU A 30 -8.35 -15.85 9.07
C LEU A 30 -7.43 -14.64 9.19
N ALA A 31 -6.36 -14.57 8.39
CA ALA A 31 -5.48 -13.40 8.31
C ALA A 31 -6.23 -12.16 7.81
N MET A 32 -7.14 -12.30 6.83
CA MET A 32 -8.03 -11.22 6.38
C MET A 32 -8.94 -10.73 7.50
N LEU A 33 -9.59 -11.64 8.21
CA LEU A 33 -10.48 -11.29 9.31
C LEU A 33 -9.72 -10.61 10.45
N ALA A 34 -8.56 -11.11 10.81
CA ALA A 34 -7.71 -10.49 11.84
C ALA A 34 -7.27 -9.07 11.43
N GLY A 35 -6.87 -8.88 10.18
CA GLY A 35 -6.57 -7.56 9.64
C GLY A 35 -7.80 -6.63 9.66
N ALA A 36 -8.99 -7.12 9.29
CA ALA A 36 -10.23 -6.35 9.38
C ALA A 36 -10.54 -5.91 10.81
N CYS A 37 -10.35 -6.80 11.80
CA CYS A 37 -10.51 -6.46 13.21
C CYS A 37 -9.52 -5.37 13.66
N ALA A 38 -8.26 -5.43 13.22
CA ALA A 38 -7.28 -4.38 13.49
C ALA A 38 -7.72 -3.03 12.90
N GLY A 39 -8.19 -3.03 11.65
CA GLY A 39 -8.77 -1.85 10.99
C GLY A 39 -10.01 -1.32 11.70
N PHE A 40 -10.86 -2.20 12.23
CA PHE A 40 -12.04 -1.82 13.01
C PHE A 40 -11.64 -1.10 14.31
N VAL A 41 -10.64 -1.58 15.04
CA VAL A 41 -10.14 -0.93 16.27
C VAL A 41 -9.65 0.49 15.94
N THR A 42 -8.84 0.65 14.89
CA THR A 42 -8.36 1.98 14.46
C THR A 42 -9.51 2.89 14.07
N ALA A 43 -10.47 2.39 13.32
CA ALA A 43 -11.65 3.14 12.92
C ALA A 43 -12.51 3.56 14.12
N PHE A 44 -12.66 2.69 15.09
CA PHE A 44 -13.40 3.00 16.33
C PHE A 44 -12.74 4.13 17.11
N LEU A 45 -11.41 4.10 17.27
CA LEU A 45 -10.66 5.19 17.90
C LEU A 45 -10.85 6.51 17.16
N GLN A 46 -10.84 6.47 15.84
CA GLN A 46 -10.97 7.66 14.99
C GLN A 46 -12.38 8.21 14.96
N THR A 47 -13.40 7.36 14.82
CA THR A 47 -14.77 7.81 14.56
C THR A 47 -15.60 8.03 15.82
N HIS A 48 -15.36 7.25 16.88
CA HIS A 48 -16.13 7.34 18.14
C HIS A 48 -15.40 8.11 19.23
N LEU A 49 -14.08 7.97 19.32
CA LEU A 49 -13.29 8.68 20.33
C LEU A 49 -12.66 9.98 19.80
N GLY A 50 -12.84 10.29 18.51
CA GLY A 50 -12.35 11.54 17.90
C GLY A 50 -10.83 11.65 17.87
N VAL A 51 -10.09 10.53 17.97
CA VAL A 51 -8.63 10.52 17.91
C VAL A 51 -8.17 10.83 16.48
N PRO A 52 -7.18 11.73 16.28
CA PRO A 52 -6.62 11.97 14.95
C PRO A 52 -6.16 10.67 14.26
N SER A 53 -6.41 10.53 12.95
CA SER A 53 -6.21 9.27 12.19
C SER A 53 -4.81 8.71 12.32
N ILE A 54 -3.78 9.56 12.27
CA ILE A 54 -2.37 9.15 12.41
C ILE A 54 -2.13 8.58 13.82
N LEU A 55 -2.62 9.26 14.85
CA LEU A 55 -2.45 8.84 16.24
C LEU A 55 -3.21 7.54 16.53
N ALA A 56 -4.44 7.39 16.04
CA ALA A 56 -5.22 6.16 16.15
C ALA A 56 -4.46 4.97 15.54
N GLY A 57 -3.86 5.15 14.35
CA GLY A 57 -3.04 4.13 13.71
C GLY A 57 -1.81 3.75 14.53
N ILE A 58 -1.09 4.71 15.09
CA ILE A 58 0.10 4.46 15.93
C ILE A 58 -0.28 3.70 17.21
N ILE A 59 -1.36 4.11 17.89
CA ILE A 59 -1.86 3.44 19.11
C ILE A 59 -2.20 1.98 18.80
N THR A 60 -2.98 1.75 17.75
CA THR A 60 -3.38 0.39 17.34
C THR A 60 -2.16 -0.44 16.95
N ASN A 61 -1.23 0.12 16.17
CA ASN A 61 0.00 -0.59 15.77
C ASN A 61 0.84 -1.01 16.98
N THR A 62 0.98 -0.14 17.98
CA THR A 62 1.70 -0.46 19.21
C THR A 62 1.00 -1.55 20.01
N GLY A 63 -0.33 -1.51 20.13
CA GLY A 63 -1.11 -2.55 20.76
C GLY A 63 -1.02 -3.90 20.03
N LEU A 64 -1.06 -3.87 18.70
CA LEU A 64 -0.95 -5.06 17.85
C LEU A 64 0.39 -5.79 18.02
N TYR A 65 1.46 -5.10 18.39
CA TYR A 65 2.75 -5.74 18.64
C TYR A 65 2.63 -6.84 19.72
N THR A 66 1.97 -6.53 20.83
CA THR A 66 1.75 -7.50 21.92
C THR A 66 0.78 -8.61 21.51
N VAL A 67 -0.27 -8.27 20.76
CA VAL A 67 -1.23 -9.26 20.24
C VAL A 67 -0.53 -10.24 19.28
N ASN A 68 0.30 -9.73 18.39
CA ASN A 68 1.08 -10.54 17.45
C ASN A 68 2.02 -11.48 18.21
N LEU A 69 2.73 -10.96 19.22
CA LEU A 69 3.62 -11.75 20.06
C LEU A 69 2.88 -12.85 20.81
N ALA A 70 1.67 -12.57 21.34
CA ALA A 70 0.84 -13.56 22.02
C ALA A 70 0.36 -14.67 21.05
N ILE A 71 -0.07 -14.32 19.83
CA ILE A 71 -0.48 -15.30 18.81
C ILE A 71 0.71 -16.17 18.38
N MET A 72 1.91 -15.62 18.33
CA MET A 72 3.15 -16.34 18.03
C MET A 72 3.70 -17.17 19.22
N GLY A 73 2.95 -17.25 20.33
CA GLY A 73 3.37 -17.99 21.52
C GLY A 73 4.54 -17.36 22.28
N PHE A 74 4.58 -16.00 22.31
CA PHE A 74 5.66 -15.20 22.89
C PHE A 74 7.05 -15.48 22.30
N SER A 75 7.07 -15.98 21.05
CA SER A 75 8.29 -16.15 20.27
C SER A 75 8.42 -15.04 19.24
N SER A 76 9.62 -14.49 19.04
CA SER A 76 9.85 -13.46 18.03
C SER A 76 9.82 -13.99 16.60
N ASN A 77 9.93 -15.31 16.41
CA ASN A 77 9.91 -15.95 15.10
C ASN A 77 9.23 -17.33 15.18
N VAL A 78 8.32 -17.60 14.24
CA VAL A 78 7.64 -18.90 14.07
C VAL A 78 8.14 -19.55 12.79
N PRO A 79 9.01 -20.57 12.87
CA PRO A 79 9.48 -21.31 11.72
C PRO A 79 8.43 -22.32 11.22
N MET A 80 8.16 -22.34 9.92
CA MET A 80 7.22 -23.27 9.25
C MET A 80 7.93 -24.24 8.30
N LEU A 81 9.18 -24.63 8.60
CA LEU A 81 10.00 -25.45 7.69
C LEU A 81 9.41 -26.82 7.42
N LYS A 82 8.74 -27.43 8.42
CA LYS A 82 8.15 -28.79 8.35
C LYS A 82 6.64 -28.80 8.12
N THR A 83 6.02 -27.62 7.99
CA THR A 83 4.56 -27.50 7.84
C THR A 83 4.18 -27.41 6.38
N GLU A 84 3.02 -27.95 6.05
CA GLU A 84 2.40 -27.75 4.75
C GLU A 84 1.90 -26.33 4.63
N THR A 85 2.17 -25.70 3.49
CA THR A 85 1.71 -24.36 3.15
C THR A 85 0.90 -24.43 1.86
N VAL A 86 0.12 -23.41 1.55
CA VAL A 86 -0.59 -23.32 0.27
C VAL A 86 0.38 -23.50 -0.90
N PHE A 87 1.61 -23.02 -0.77
CA PHE A 87 2.65 -23.15 -1.80
C PHE A 87 3.18 -24.58 -1.92
N THR A 88 3.31 -25.35 -0.82
CA THR A 88 3.74 -26.75 -0.89
C THR A 88 2.64 -27.64 -1.47
N MET A 89 1.39 -27.37 -1.17
CA MET A 89 0.25 -28.08 -1.77
C MET A 89 0.13 -27.77 -3.27
N ALA A 90 0.34 -26.50 -3.66
CA ALA A 90 0.40 -26.13 -5.08
C ALA A 90 1.56 -26.83 -5.82
N ARG A 91 2.72 -27.03 -5.15
CA ARG A 91 3.84 -27.81 -5.70
C ARG A 91 3.42 -29.26 -6.02
N ALA A 92 2.62 -29.87 -5.15
CA ALA A 92 2.11 -31.24 -5.38
C ALA A 92 1.17 -31.32 -6.59
N LEU A 93 0.40 -30.23 -6.85
CA LEU A 93 -0.54 -30.16 -8.00
C LEU A 93 0.14 -29.83 -9.32
N PHE A 94 1.09 -28.89 -9.34
CA PHE A 94 1.72 -28.37 -10.57
C PHE A 94 3.05 -29.04 -10.93
N GLY A 95 3.62 -29.87 -10.03
CA GLY A 95 4.92 -30.53 -10.21
C GLY A 95 6.13 -29.64 -9.90
N GLU A 96 7.27 -30.29 -9.66
CA GLU A 96 8.50 -29.61 -9.21
C GLU A 96 9.13 -28.64 -10.22
N LYS A 97 8.94 -28.89 -11.50
CA LYS A 97 9.53 -28.07 -12.59
C LYS A 97 8.76 -26.80 -12.90
N SER A 98 7.53 -26.66 -12.40
CA SER A 98 6.69 -25.48 -12.62
C SER A 98 7.04 -24.35 -11.68
N PRO A 99 6.91 -23.06 -12.09
CA PRO A 99 7.04 -21.91 -11.21
C PRO A 99 5.81 -21.74 -10.30
N TYR A 100 5.44 -22.80 -9.56
CA TYR A 100 4.23 -22.88 -8.73
C TYR A 100 4.09 -21.70 -7.74
N LYS A 101 5.22 -21.22 -7.18
CA LYS A 101 5.21 -20.07 -6.28
C LYS A 101 4.71 -18.81 -6.95
N LEU A 102 5.15 -18.57 -8.19
CA LEU A 102 4.74 -17.42 -8.98
C LEU A 102 3.27 -17.57 -9.40
N ILE A 103 2.83 -18.76 -9.81
CA ILE A 103 1.45 -19.01 -10.21
C ILE A 103 0.50 -18.72 -9.03
N VAL A 104 0.78 -19.25 -7.85
CA VAL A 104 -0.05 -19.00 -6.65
C VAL A 104 -0.07 -17.51 -6.30
N ALA A 105 1.09 -16.87 -6.26
CA ALA A 105 1.18 -15.44 -5.91
C ALA A 105 0.40 -14.57 -6.90
N VAL A 106 0.55 -14.80 -8.20
CA VAL A 106 -0.18 -14.08 -9.26
C VAL A 106 -1.68 -14.33 -9.16
N THR A 107 -2.10 -15.59 -8.99
CA THR A 107 -3.52 -15.94 -8.89
C THR A 107 -4.18 -15.24 -7.70
N VAL A 108 -3.57 -15.31 -6.50
CA VAL A 108 -4.11 -14.66 -5.31
C VAL A 108 -4.14 -13.13 -5.49
N THR A 109 -3.09 -12.54 -6.08
CA THR A 109 -3.03 -11.10 -6.35
C THR A 109 -4.13 -10.68 -7.33
N VAL A 110 -4.32 -11.41 -8.42
CA VAL A 110 -5.37 -11.10 -9.42
C VAL A 110 -6.76 -11.21 -8.80
N VAL A 111 -7.02 -12.28 -8.02
CA VAL A 111 -8.32 -12.44 -7.33
C VAL A 111 -8.54 -11.30 -6.33
N ALA A 112 -7.54 -10.97 -5.51
CA ALA A 112 -7.64 -9.88 -4.54
C ALA A 112 -7.88 -8.52 -5.23
N CYS A 113 -7.15 -8.22 -6.31
CA CYS A 113 -7.35 -7.00 -7.11
C CYS A 113 -8.75 -6.97 -7.74
N ALA A 114 -9.22 -8.08 -8.30
CA ALA A 114 -10.56 -8.17 -8.89
C ALA A 114 -11.65 -7.92 -7.84
N LEU A 115 -11.55 -8.55 -6.67
CA LEU A 115 -12.49 -8.33 -5.56
C LEU A 115 -12.46 -6.86 -5.09
N LEU A 116 -11.28 -6.26 -4.99
CA LEU A 116 -11.14 -4.85 -4.60
C LEU A 116 -11.77 -3.92 -5.65
N ILE A 117 -11.54 -4.16 -6.94
CA ILE A 117 -12.13 -3.36 -8.03
C ILE A 117 -13.65 -3.47 -8.02
N LEU A 118 -14.18 -4.68 -7.88
CA LEU A 118 -15.62 -4.92 -7.77
C LEU A 118 -16.21 -4.20 -6.55
N PHE A 119 -15.57 -4.31 -5.39
CA PHE A 119 -15.99 -3.64 -4.17
C PHE A 119 -16.01 -2.12 -4.33
N LEU A 120 -14.93 -1.53 -4.87
CA LEU A 120 -14.83 -0.08 -5.10
C LEU A 120 -15.80 0.44 -6.19
N GLY A 121 -16.31 -0.44 -7.03
CA GLY A 121 -17.37 -0.15 -8.01
C GLY A 121 -18.77 -0.18 -7.43
N THR A 122 -18.98 -0.71 -6.22
CA THR A 122 -20.28 -0.72 -5.55
C THR A 122 -20.66 0.67 -5.02
N ARG A 123 -21.94 0.84 -4.63
CA ARG A 123 -22.41 2.07 -3.98
C ARG A 123 -21.63 2.41 -2.72
N LEU A 124 -21.29 1.39 -1.92
CA LEU A 124 -20.43 1.55 -0.73
C LEU A 124 -19.02 2.05 -1.10
N GLY A 125 -18.40 1.43 -2.08
CA GLY A 125 -17.06 1.83 -2.54
C GLY A 125 -17.04 3.26 -3.10
N LEU A 126 -18.07 3.68 -3.82
CA LEU A 126 -18.22 5.06 -4.29
C LEU A 126 -18.37 6.04 -3.11
N SER A 127 -19.18 5.69 -2.10
CA SER A 127 -19.36 6.52 -0.90
C SER A 127 -18.08 6.64 -0.08
N ILE A 128 -17.30 5.56 0.04
CA ILE A 128 -15.98 5.57 0.71
C ILE A 128 -15.02 6.53 -0.02
N ARG A 129 -14.97 6.46 -1.34
CA ARG A 129 -14.11 7.32 -2.16
C ARG A 129 -14.52 8.79 -2.06
N ALA A 130 -15.85 9.07 -2.14
CA ALA A 130 -16.37 10.41 -1.97
C ALA A 130 -16.06 10.98 -0.58
N THR A 131 -16.13 10.15 0.47
CA THR A 131 -15.77 10.52 1.85
C THR A 131 -14.28 10.87 1.95
N GLY A 132 -13.41 10.17 1.22
CA GLY A 132 -11.99 10.48 1.16
C GLY A 132 -11.67 11.78 0.43
N ASP A 133 -12.46 12.14 -0.59
CA ASP A 133 -12.28 13.37 -1.35
C ASP A 133 -12.81 14.61 -0.59
N ASN A 134 -14.03 14.52 -0.03
CA ASN A 134 -14.64 15.61 0.74
C ASN A 134 -15.69 15.08 1.74
N PRO A 135 -15.34 14.90 3.02
CA PRO A 135 -16.24 14.36 4.04
C PRO A 135 -17.44 15.26 4.34
N ASP A 136 -17.29 16.59 4.23
CA ASP A 136 -18.37 17.53 4.54
C ASP A 136 -19.47 17.48 3.47
N MET A 137 -19.11 17.36 2.22
CA MET A 137 -20.06 17.17 1.11
C MET A 137 -20.85 15.86 1.28
N VAL A 138 -20.18 14.79 1.72
CA VAL A 138 -20.82 13.47 1.92
C VAL A 138 -21.81 13.52 3.09
N ARG A 139 -21.47 14.25 4.17
CA ARG A 139 -22.40 14.50 5.28
C ARG A 139 -23.65 15.27 4.84
N ALA A 140 -23.48 16.29 4.00
CA ALA A 140 -24.60 17.03 3.43
C ALA A 140 -25.54 16.14 2.58
N SER A 141 -25.01 15.04 2.03
CA SER A 141 -25.77 14.03 1.28
C SER A 141 -26.39 12.94 2.17
N SER A 142 -26.50 13.16 3.49
CA SER A 142 -27.09 12.24 4.48
C SER A 142 -26.36 10.88 4.60
N ILE A 143 -25.10 10.78 4.16
CA ILE A 143 -24.29 9.56 4.28
C ILE A 143 -23.46 9.64 5.57
N ASN A 144 -23.47 8.57 6.35
CA ASN A 144 -22.68 8.48 7.58
C ASN A 144 -21.20 8.29 7.25
N THR A 145 -20.41 9.38 7.34
CA THR A 145 -18.97 9.38 7.05
C THR A 145 -18.17 8.49 8.00
N GLY A 146 -18.56 8.40 9.28
CA GLY A 146 -17.89 7.52 10.25
C GLY A 146 -18.00 6.05 9.86
N LEU A 147 -19.19 5.61 9.40
CA LEU A 147 -19.38 4.24 8.92
C LEU A 147 -18.57 3.98 7.64
N MET A 148 -18.50 4.95 6.72
CA MET A 148 -17.69 4.81 5.50
C MET A 148 -16.18 4.70 5.79
N ILE A 149 -15.67 5.48 6.73
CA ILE A 149 -14.30 5.39 7.21
C ILE A 149 -14.04 4.01 7.84
N THR A 150 -14.96 3.54 8.68
CA THR A 150 -14.82 2.23 9.35
C THR A 150 -14.74 1.10 8.34
N ILE A 151 -15.66 1.04 7.37
CA ILE A 151 -15.64 0.00 6.33
C ILE A 151 -14.36 0.11 5.48
N GLY A 152 -13.96 1.32 5.13
CA GLY A 152 -12.74 1.56 4.35
C GLY A 152 -11.48 1.04 5.05
N LEU A 153 -11.32 1.34 6.33
CA LEU A 153 -10.19 0.86 7.15
C LEU A 153 -10.22 -0.66 7.37
N CYS A 154 -11.40 -1.24 7.59
CA CYS A 154 -11.55 -2.70 7.72
C CYS A 154 -11.12 -3.42 6.44
N VAL A 155 -11.59 -2.96 5.27
CA VAL A 155 -11.24 -3.57 3.98
C VAL A 155 -9.75 -3.39 3.66
N ALA A 156 -9.19 -2.21 3.89
CA ALA A 156 -7.78 -1.95 3.66
C ALA A 156 -6.89 -2.86 4.51
N ASN A 157 -7.17 -2.95 5.82
CA ASN A 157 -6.39 -3.79 6.73
C ASN A 157 -6.66 -5.30 6.52
N ALA A 158 -7.84 -5.71 6.03
CA ALA A 158 -8.10 -7.08 5.59
C ALA A 158 -7.18 -7.49 4.44
N MET A 159 -7.03 -6.63 3.42
CA MET A 159 -6.11 -6.88 2.29
C MET A 159 -4.65 -6.90 2.75
N THR A 160 -4.29 -6.04 3.70
CA THR A 160 -2.96 -6.04 4.33
C THR A 160 -2.69 -7.34 5.09
N GLY A 161 -3.65 -7.80 5.88
CA GLY A 161 -3.56 -9.08 6.60
C GLY A 161 -3.42 -10.28 5.64
N LEU A 162 -4.19 -10.30 4.54
CA LEU A 162 -4.05 -11.31 3.49
C LEU A 162 -2.62 -11.32 2.90
N SER A 163 -2.10 -10.15 2.59
CA SER A 163 -0.74 -9.99 2.03
C SER A 163 0.33 -10.51 3.00
N GLY A 164 0.20 -10.16 4.30
CA GLY A 164 1.06 -10.67 5.35
C GLY A 164 0.99 -12.19 5.49
N GLY A 165 -0.22 -12.75 5.54
CA GLY A 165 -0.44 -14.20 5.63
C GLY A 165 0.14 -14.97 4.43
N LEU A 166 0.01 -14.42 3.22
CA LEU A 166 0.57 -15.02 2.02
C LEU A 166 2.12 -14.99 2.05
N LEU A 167 2.70 -13.87 2.50
CA LEU A 167 4.16 -13.73 2.60
C LEU A 167 4.74 -14.71 3.64
N ALA A 168 4.10 -14.87 4.80
CA ALA A 168 4.53 -15.82 5.83
C ALA A 168 4.58 -17.26 5.28
N GLN A 169 3.56 -17.70 4.58
CA GLN A 169 3.52 -19.02 3.94
C GLN A 169 4.54 -19.15 2.79
N TYR A 170 4.81 -18.07 2.07
CA TYR A 170 5.83 -18.06 1.01
C TYR A 170 7.24 -18.22 1.56
N GLN A 171 7.57 -17.45 2.60
CA GLN A 171 8.89 -17.48 3.25
C GLN A 171 9.08 -18.66 4.18
N LYS A 172 7.99 -19.34 4.60
CA LYS A 172 7.96 -20.39 5.61
C LYS A 172 8.51 -19.93 6.95
N SER A 173 8.33 -18.67 7.28
CA SER A 173 8.71 -18.08 8.57
C SER A 173 7.86 -16.83 8.82
N CYS A 174 7.58 -16.56 10.09
CA CYS A 174 6.94 -15.32 10.51
C CYS A 174 7.82 -14.68 11.58
N ASP A 175 8.29 -13.47 11.33
CA ASP A 175 9.05 -12.64 12.27
C ASP A 175 8.18 -11.47 12.73
N ILE A 176 8.29 -11.11 14.01
CA ILE A 176 7.50 -10.04 14.64
C ILE A 176 7.76 -8.67 13.99
N ASN A 177 8.94 -8.45 13.42
CA ASN A 177 9.33 -7.20 12.77
C ASN A 177 9.08 -7.19 11.26
N LEU A 178 8.43 -8.23 10.70
CA LEU A 178 8.23 -8.38 9.27
C LEU A 178 7.41 -7.25 8.66
N GLY A 179 6.45 -6.70 9.41
CA GLY A 179 5.62 -5.57 9.00
C GLY A 179 6.30 -4.20 9.08
N THR A 180 7.42 -4.10 9.80
CA THR A 180 8.05 -2.80 10.06
C THR A 180 8.55 -2.14 8.77
N GLY A 181 7.95 -0.99 8.41
CA GLY A 181 8.27 -0.23 7.20
C GLY A 181 7.49 -0.64 5.95
N MET A 182 6.50 -1.53 6.07
CA MET A 182 5.66 -1.92 4.92
C MET A 182 4.82 -0.77 4.40
N VAL A 183 4.36 0.13 5.26
CA VAL A 183 3.67 1.38 4.85
C VAL A 183 4.55 2.19 3.90
N THR A 184 5.83 2.34 4.23
CA THR A 184 6.78 3.12 3.41
C THR A 184 6.96 2.50 2.04
N ILE A 185 7.10 1.17 1.97
CA ILE A 185 7.21 0.41 0.71
C ILE A 185 5.92 0.54 -0.12
N ALA A 186 4.77 0.44 0.52
CA ALA A 186 3.47 0.57 -0.14
C ALA A 186 3.27 1.97 -0.73
N LEU A 187 3.60 3.03 0.02
CA LEU A 187 3.54 4.42 -0.46
C LEU A 187 4.49 4.67 -1.63
N ALA A 188 5.73 4.15 -1.56
CA ALA A 188 6.67 4.24 -2.68
C ALA A 188 6.11 3.59 -3.94
N SER A 189 5.60 2.37 -3.81
CA SER A 189 5.02 1.62 -4.92
C SER A 189 3.83 2.35 -5.54
N LEU A 190 2.96 2.94 -4.69
CA LEU A 190 1.81 3.72 -5.13
C LEU A 190 2.26 4.97 -5.92
N ILE A 191 3.21 5.75 -5.38
CA ILE A 191 3.67 7.00 -6.02
C ILE A 191 4.40 6.71 -7.33
N ILE A 192 5.23 5.67 -7.39
CA ILE A 192 5.89 5.22 -8.62
C ILE A 192 4.82 4.83 -9.65
N GLY A 193 3.82 4.05 -9.25
CA GLY A 193 2.74 3.61 -10.11
C GLY A 193 1.89 4.78 -10.64
N GLU A 194 1.51 5.73 -9.79
CA GLU A 194 0.77 6.93 -10.22
C GLU A 194 1.61 7.85 -11.13
N SER A 195 2.92 7.91 -10.93
CA SER A 195 3.82 8.70 -11.77
C SER A 195 3.91 8.17 -13.20
N ILE A 196 3.72 6.87 -13.40
CA ILE A 196 3.84 6.20 -14.70
C ILE A 196 2.51 6.19 -15.44
N ILE A 197 1.43 5.76 -14.78
CA ILE A 197 0.11 5.58 -15.42
C ILE A 197 -0.72 6.87 -15.37
N GLY A 198 -0.40 7.77 -14.45
CA GLY A 198 -1.16 8.98 -14.22
C GLY A 198 -2.44 8.74 -13.41
N LYS A 199 -3.12 9.86 -13.06
CA LYS A 199 -4.37 9.83 -12.31
C LYS A 199 -5.52 9.42 -13.22
N GLY A 200 -6.32 8.44 -12.78
CA GLY A 200 -7.43 7.92 -13.57
C GLY A 200 -8.46 7.16 -12.75
N GLY A 201 -9.30 6.37 -13.41
CA GLY A 201 -10.29 5.49 -12.76
C GLY A 201 -9.65 4.42 -11.88
N VAL A 202 -10.49 3.72 -11.09
CA VAL A 202 -10.05 2.70 -10.13
C VAL A 202 -9.15 1.64 -10.78
N LEU A 203 -9.55 1.14 -11.94
CA LEU A 203 -8.78 0.12 -12.66
C LEU A 203 -7.36 0.60 -12.99
N LYS A 204 -7.21 1.83 -13.50
CA LYS A 204 -5.90 2.41 -13.79
C LYS A 204 -5.03 2.55 -12.55
N ARG A 205 -5.62 2.96 -11.42
CA ARG A 205 -4.90 3.08 -10.15
C ARG A 205 -4.42 1.71 -9.64
N VAL A 206 -5.27 0.68 -9.69
CA VAL A 206 -4.89 -0.69 -9.26
C VAL A 206 -3.76 -1.24 -10.12
N ILE A 207 -3.86 -1.11 -11.46
CA ILE A 207 -2.77 -1.53 -12.37
C ILE A 207 -1.51 -0.71 -12.07
N GLY A 208 -1.64 0.60 -11.81
CA GLY A 208 -0.54 1.46 -11.41
C GLY A 208 0.20 0.96 -10.18
N VAL A 209 -0.53 0.62 -9.13
CA VAL A 209 0.07 0.10 -7.88
C VAL A 209 0.80 -1.22 -8.12
N VAL A 210 0.21 -2.13 -8.91
CA VAL A 210 0.85 -3.43 -9.24
C VAL A 210 2.15 -3.20 -10.01
N LEU A 211 2.14 -2.37 -11.06
CA LEU A 211 3.35 -2.04 -11.82
C LEU A 211 4.39 -1.30 -10.97
N GLY A 212 3.95 -0.34 -10.14
CA GLY A 212 4.82 0.37 -9.22
C GLY A 212 5.49 -0.55 -8.21
N SER A 213 4.76 -1.53 -7.67
CA SER A 213 5.33 -2.52 -6.74
C SER A 213 6.34 -3.44 -7.43
N CYS A 214 6.09 -3.86 -8.67
CA CYS A 214 7.05 -4.63 -9.46
C CYS A 214 8.34 -3.84 -9.71
N LEU A 215 8.22 -2.57 -10.11
CA LEU A 215 9.37 -1.70 -10.34
C LEU A 215 10.16 -1.44 -9.07
N TYR A 216 9.47 -1.16 -7.95
CA TYR A 216 10.12 -1.01 -6.66
C TYR A 216 10.95 -2.26 -6.29
N ARG A 217 10.35 -3.45 -6.40
CA ARG A 217 11.03 -4.72 -6.14
C ARG A 217 12.21 -4.96 -7.09
N PHE A 218 12.08 -4.55 -8.35
CA PHE A 218 13.16 -4.65 -9.33
C PHE A 218 14.35 -3.76 -8.96
N ILE A 219 14.10 -2.52 -8.52
CA ILE A 219 15.15 -1.59 -8.06
C ILE A 219 15.86 -2.16 -6.82
N VAL A 220 15.10 -2.70 -5.85
CA VAL A 220 15.68 -3.35 -4.67
C VAL A 220 16.51 -4.57 -5.05
N ALA A 221 16.06 -5.38 -6.02
CA ALA A 221 16.81 -6.53 -6.52
C ALA A 221 18.14 -6.15 -7.20
N ILE A 222 18.15 -5.03 -7.93
CA ILE A 222 19.40 -4.48 -8.50
C ILE A 222 20.36 -4.04 -7.38
N ALA A 223 19.85 -3.34 -6.35
CA ALA A 223 20.66 -2.90 -5.22
C ALA A 223 21.33 -4.10 -4.50
N LEU A 224 20.59 -5.20 -4.33
CA LEU A 224 21.14 -6.45 -3.77
C LEU A 224 22.23 -7.05 -4.66
N ARG A 225 22.07 -7.00 -5.98
CA ARG A 225 23.10 -7.49 -6.92
C ARG A 225 24.38 -6.65 -6.90
N LEU A 226 24.31 -5.40 -6.50
CA LEU A 226 25.46 -4.50 -6.31
C LEU A 226 26.19 -4.75 -4.97
N ASN A 227 25.95 -5.90 -4.32
CA ASN A 227 26.52 -6.28 -3.03
C ASN A 227 26.24 -5.30 -1.88
N VAL A 228 25.10 -4.60 -1.92
CA VAL A 228 24.63 -3.79 -0.78
C VAL A 228 24.26 -4.74 0.37
N PRO A 229 24.82 -4.58 1.57
CA PRO A 229 24.47 -5.42 2.71
C PRO A 229 22.97 -5.38 3.00
N ALA A 230 22.39 -6.53 3.39
CA ALA A 230 20.95 -6.63 3.67
C ALA A 230 20.48 -5.63 4.75
N GLU A 231 21.35 -5.26 5.67
CA GLU A 231 21.11 -4.26 6.72
C GLU A 231 20.90 -2.86 6.14
N CYS A 232 21.56 -2.53 5.03
CA CYS A 232 21.42 -1.25 4.35
C CYS A 232 20.18 -1.17 3.44
N LEU A 233 19.41 -2.25 3.24
CA LEU A 233 18.21 -2.24 2.40
C LEU A 233 17.14 -1.27 2.90
N LYS A 234 17.02 -1.07 4.22
CA LYS A 234 16.10 -0.08 4.79
C LYS A 234 16.48 1.35 4.38
N LEU A 235 17.78 1.66 4.35
CA LEU A 235 18.29 2.95 3.89
C LEU A 235 18.05 3.12 2.38
N VAL A 236 18.35 2.11 1.57
CA VAL A 236 18.08 2.13 0.12
C VAL A 236 16.58 2.31 -0.14
N SER A 237 15.73 1.59 0.58
CA SER A 237 14.28 1.76 0.50
C SER A 237 13.84 3.18 0.81
N SER A 238 14.34 3.80 1.88
CA SER A 238 13.98 5.17 2.26
C SER A 238 14.44 6.20 1.23
N LEU A 239 15.62 6.02 0.63
CA LEU A 239 16.10 6.86 -0.46
C LEU A 239 15.22 6.74 -1.71
N ILE A 240 14.84 5.51 -2.10
CA ILE A 240 13.93 5.28 -3.23
C ILE A 240 12.60 6.00 -3.01
N VAL A 241 12.04 5.90 -1.78
CA VAL A 241 10.80 6.60 -1.40
C VAL A 241 10.96 8.11 -1.50
N ALA A 242 12.05 8.67 -0.95
CA ALA A 242 12.34 10.10 -1.00
C ALA A 242 12.43 10.60 -2.45
N PHE A 243 13.13 9.86 -3.31
CA PHE A 243 13.20 10.16 -4.75
C PHE A 243 11.83 10.04 -5.43
N ALA A 244 11.07 8.98 -5.13
CA ALA A 244 9.74 8.78 -5.73
C ALA A 244 8.78 9.92 -5.37
N ILE A 245 8.82 10.44 -4.13
CA ILE A 245 8.02 11.58 -3.69
C ILE A 245 8.53 12.89 -4.29
N ALA A 246 9.84 13.07 -4.41
CA ALA A 246 10.44 14.29 -4.95
C ALA A 246 10.19 14.46 -6.46
N LEU A 247 10.19 13.36 -7.23
CA LEU A 247 10.05 13.40 -8.70
C LEU A 247 8.81 14.15 -9.20
N PRO A 248 7.57 13.89 -8.74
CA PRO A 248 6.39 14.62 -9.19
C PRO A 248 6.43 16.11 -8.79
N TYR A 249 7.00 16.41 -7.62
CA TYR A 249 7.19 17.79 -7.17
C TYR A 249 8.19 18.55 -8.05
N LEU A 250 9.34 17.94 -8.35
CA LEU A 250 10.37 18.52 -9.22
C LEU A 250 9.84 18.72 -10.65
N LYS A 251 9.08 17.77 -11.20
CA LYS A 251 8.42 17.92 -12.50
C LYS A 251 7.45 19.10 -12.51
N LYS A 252 6.64 19.27 -11.46
CA LYS A 252 5.70 20.38 -11.32
C LYS A 252 6.43 21.74 -11.21
N GLN A 253 7.50 21.80 -10.43
CA GLN A 253 8.34 23.00 -10.33
C GLN A 253 9.05 23.34 -11.65
N ALA A 254 9.60 22.35 -12.33
CA ALA A 254 10.22 22.55 -13.65
C ALA A 254 9.21 23.06 -14.70
N ALA A 255 8.00 22.50 -14.71
CA ALA A 255 6.92 22.98 -15.57
C ALA A 255 6.52 24.43 -15.25
N PHE A 256 6.39 24.76 -13.96
CA PHE A 256 6.07 26.12 -13.52
C PHE A 256 7.19 27.13 -13.86
N MET A 257 8.46 26.76 -13.69
CA MET A 257 9.59 27.59 -14.08
C MET A 257 9.63 27.80 -15.62
N LYS A 258 9.31 26.77 -16.39
CA LYS A 258 9.22 26.88 -17.85
C LYS A 258 8.12 27.85 -18.27
N GLN A 259 6.92 27.74 -17.68
CA GLN A 259 5.82 28.68 -17.94
C GLN A 259 6.19 30.13 -17.55
N ARG A 260 6.84 30.32 -16.40
CA ARG A 260 7.30 31.63 -15.95
C ARG A 260 8.34 32.24 -16.89
N ARG A 261 9.24 31.42 -17.47
CA ARG A 261 10.21 31.87 -18.49
C ARG A 261 9.52 32.26 -19.77
N LEU A 262 8.53 31.49 -20.23
CA LEU A 262 7.74 31.81 -21.45
C LEU A 262 6.94 33.11 -21.27
N ALA A 263 6.25 33.28 -20.14
CA ALA A 263 5.51 34.50 -19.83
C ALA A 263 6.42 35.76 -19.73
N LYS A 264 7.66 35.59 -19.21
CA LYS A 264 8.64 36.69 -19.21
C LYS A 264 9.11 37.05 -20.61
N ALA A 265 9.35 36.06 -21.48
CA ALA A 265 9.76 36.30 -22.85
C ALA A 265 8.63 36.97 -23.66
N GLU A 266 7.38 36.54 -23.44
CA GLU A 266 6.20 37.13 -24.07
C GLU A 266 5.98 38.60 -23.65
N ASN A 267 6.11 38.91 -22.35
CA ASN A 267 6.07 40.26 -21.82
C ASN A 267 7.20 41.13 -22.37
N GLN A 268 8.41 40.61 -22.53
CA GLN A 268 9.51 41.38 -23.14
C GLN A 268 9.25 41.67 -24.62
N LEU A 269 8.69 40.72 -25.35
CA LEU A 269 8.31 40.90 -26.75
C LEU A 269 7.20 41.96 -26.88
N TYR A 270 6.21 41.94 -25.98
CA TYR A 270 5.13 42.92 -25.96
C TYR A 270 5.64 44.34 -25.67
N ILE A 271 6.55 44.49 -24.70
CA ILE A 271 7.19 45.79 -24.42
C ILE A 271 8.01 46.29 -25.61
N CYS A 272 8.76 45.38 -26.29
CA CYS A 272 9.54 45.73 -27.46
C CYS A 272 8.66 46.20 -28.65
N LEU A 273 7.52 45.52 -28.86
CA LEU A 273 6.54 45.89 -29.89
C LEU A 273 5.85 47.24 -29.61
N LEU A 274 5.51 47.53 -28.34
CA LEU A 274 4.97 48.81 -27.92
C LEU A 274 5.97 49.96 -28.18
N TYR A 275 7.25 49.75 -27.87
CA TYR A 275 8.30 50.76 -28.08
C TYR A 275 8.57 51.05 -29.58
N THR A 276 8.43 50.02 -30.45
CA THR A 276 8.58 50.18 -31.90
C THR A 276 7.36 50.82 -32.52
N SER A 277 6.14 50.65 -31.96
CA SER A 277 4.92 51.34 -32.42
C SER A 277 4.97 52.85 -32.14
N ASP A 278 5.36 53.23 -30.90
CA ASP A 278 5.47 54.63 -30.50
C ASP A 278 6.59 55.39 -31.27
N ALA A 279 7.65 54.69 -31.68
CA ALA A 279 8.73 55.28 -32.49
C ALA A 279 8.41 55.40 -33.99
N ALA A 280 7.31 54.79 -34.45
CA ALA A 280 6.83 54.87 -35.83
C ALA A 280 5.78 55.98 -36.02
N ASP A 281 5.22 56.51 -34.93
CA ASP A 281 4.21 57.58 -34.92
C ASP A 281 4.82 58.99 -34.67
N GLU A 282 6.15 59.09 -34.44
CA GLU A 282 6.94 60.34 -34.44
C GLU A 282 7.62 60.53 -35.82
#